data_82fd923206a6727a1ccba81404a2de6e
#
_entry.id   82fd923206a6727a1ccba81404a2de6e
#
_cell.length_a   1.000
_cell.length_b   1.000
_cell.length_c   1.000
_cell.angle_alpha   90.00
_cell.angle_beta   90.00
_cell.angle_gamma   90.00
#
_symmetry.space_group_name_H-M   'P 1'
#
loop_
_entity.id
_entity.type
_entity.pdbx_description
1 polymer ?
#
loop_
_entity_poly.entity_id
_entity_poly.type
_entity_poly.pdbx_seq_one_letter_code
_entity_poly.pdbx_strand_id
1 'polypeptide(L)'
;MNFYLKLFFLLLLNSLFYLPEIALAEKFPKLVSIKTSKANLRYGPGKNYPVKLVFIKKQIPLIIIDQFDHWRKVLTTKNMIGWIHKSQLTMKHRSLILKPDYLRKKPELSSKKIAFLNDNINVSVLKCKVYWCKITLKKRNFQDGI
;
A
#
# COMPACT_ATOMS: atom_id res chain seq x y z
N MET A 1 -16.67 -53.52 24.94
CA MET A 1 -16.12 -52.14 24.87
C MET A 1 -17.15 -51.18 25.40
N ASN A 2 -16.93 -50.62 26.59
CA ASN A 2 -17.93 -49.96 27.40
C ASN A 2 -18.49 -48.70 26.73
N PHE A 3 -19.79 -48.50 26.82
CA PHE A 3 -20.54 -47.35 26.30
C PHE A 3 -19.87 -46.01 26.71
N TYR A 4 -19.39 -45.91 27.93
CA TYR A 4 -18.67 -44.72 28.46
C TYR A 4 -17.32 -44.46 27.75
N LEU A 5 -16.64 -45.50 27.30
CA LEU A 5 -15.37 -45.37 26.56
C LEU A 5 -15.61 -44.81 25.14
N LYS A 6 -16.72 -45.24 24.50
CA LYS A 6 -17.15 -44.68 23.20
C LYS A 6 -17.53 -43.19 23.30
N LEU A 7 -18.29 -42.84 24.38
CA LEU A 7 -18.71 -41.48 24.62
C LEU A 7 -17.50 -40.54 24.89
N PHE A 8 -16.54 -41.03 25.68
CA PHE A 8 -15.32 -40.31 25.96
C PHE A 8 -14.48 -40.07 24.71
N PHE A 9 -14.36 -41.06 23.80
CA PHE A 9 -13.68 -40.95 22.55
C PHE A 9 -14.38 -39.96 21.58
N LEU A 10 -15.72 -39.93 21.61
CA LEU A 10 -16.52 -39.00 20.80
C LEU A 10 -16.35 -37.53 21.26
N LEU A 11 -16.25 -37.32 22.57
CA LEU A 11 -15.99 -36.00 23.16
C LEU A 11 -14.55 -35.49 22.88
N LEU A 12 -13.58 -36.40 22.90
CA LEU A 12 -12.20 -36.09 22.52
C LEU A 12 -12.07 -35.71 21.04
N LEU A 13 -12.79 -36.38 20.12
CA LEU A 13 -12.78 -36.04 18.72
C LEU A 13 -13.38 -34.64 18.43
N ASN A 14 -14.42 -34.23 19.19
CA ASN A 14 -14.99 -32.91 19.03
C ASN A 14 -14.08 -31.79 19.52
N SER A 15 -13.24 -32.03 20.52
CA SER A 15 -12.29 -31.01 21.03
C SER A 15 -11.14 -30.72 20.08
N LEU A 16 -10.80 -31.63 19.16
CA LEU A 16 -9.75 -31.43 18.15
C LEU A 16 -10.18 -30.46 17.00
N PHE A 17 -11.48 -30.19 16.85
CA PHE A 17 -11.98 -29.25 15.83
C PHE A 17 -12.03 -27.79 16.28
N TYR A 18 -11.78 -27.50 17.56
CA TYR A 18 -11.67 -26.13 18.08
C TYR A 18 -10.22 -25.66 18.11
N LEU A 19 -9.50 -25.75 16.97
CA LEU A 19 -8.24 -25.02 16.83
C LEU A 19 -8.60 -23.54 16.68
N PRO A 20 -8.15 -22.65 17.59
CA PRO A 20 -8.34 -21.23 17.38
C PRO A 20 -7.62 -20.86 16.09
N GLU A 21 -8.38 -20.29 15.15
CA GLU A 21 -7.84 -19.71 13.94
C GLU A 21 -6.87 -18.59 14.37
N ILE A 22 -5.55 -18.85 14.26
CA ILE A 22 -4.53 -17.87 14.56
C ILE A 22 -4.65 -16.79 13.48
N ALA A 23 -5.45 -15.78 13.74
CA ALA A 23 -5.54 -14.61 12.88
C ALA A 23 -4.15 -13.95 12.84
N LEU A 24 -3.44 -14.16 11.74
CA LEU A 24 -2.17 -13.47 11.49
C LEU A 24 -2.45 -11.96 11.45
N ALA A 25 -2.11 -11.28 12.52
CA ALA A 25 -2.24 -9.83 12.60
C ALA A 25 -1.50 -9.17 11.44
N GLU A 26 -2.21 -8.39 10.67
CA GLU A 26 -1.64 -7.72 9.50
C GLU A 26 -0.60 -6.69 9.95
N LYS A 27 0.66 -6.88 9.52
CA LYS A 27 1.79 -6.04 9.96
C LYS A 27 1.77 -4.67 9.28
N PHE A 28 1.71 -3.61 10.06
CA PHE A 28 1.87 -2.23 9.60
C PHE A 28 3.24 -1.66 10.02
N PRO A 29 3.76 -0.62 9.30
CA PRO A 29 3.16 0.11 8.16
C PRO A 29 3.30 -0.63 6.82
N LYS A 30 2.35 -0.39 5.88
CA LYS A 30 2.38 -0.92 4.51
C LYS A 30 2.34 0.19 3.47
N LEU A 31 3.24 0.15 2.50
CA LEU A 31 3.23 1.09 1.38
C LEU A 31 2.19 0.66 0.34
N VAL A 32 1.35 1.61 -0.09
CA VAL A 32 0.31 1.43 -1.11
C VAL A 32 0.24 2.64 -2.03
N SER A 33 -0.58 2.57 -3.06
CA SER A 33 -0.86 3.70 -3.94
C SER A 33 -2.35 3.79 -4.27
N ILE A 34 -2.81 4.99 -4.63
CA ILE A 34 -4.16 5.21 -5.15
C ILE A 34 -4.33 4.44 -6.47
N LYS A 35 -5.36 3.60 -6.55
CA LYS A 35 -5.70 2.77 -7.71
C LYS A 35 -6.62 3.51 -8.68
N THR A 36 -7.59 4.23 -8.16
CA THR A 36 -8.68 4.87 -8.90
C THR A 36 -8.32 6.30 -9.35
N SER A 37 -9.02 6.83 -10.36
CA SER A 37 -8.85 8.23 -10.79
C SER A 37 -9.34 9.23 -9.75
N LYS A 38 -10.30 8.81 -8.92
CA LYS A 38 -10.83 9.58 -7.79
C LYS A 38 -10.86 8.71 -6.55
N ALA A 39 -10.31 9.21 -5.43
CA ALA A 39 -10.35 8.53 -4.14
C ALA A 39 -10.62 9.54 -3.02
N ASN A 40 -11.51 9.18 -2.11
CA ASN A 40 -11.91 10.04 -1.00
C ASN A 40 -11.15 9.63 0.27
N LEU A 41 -10.38 10.56 0.83
CA LEU A 41 -9.85 10.48 2.18
C LEU A 41 -10.90 11.02 3.14
N ARG A 42 -11.32 10.21 4.12
CA ARG A 42 -12.37 10.56 5.07
C ARG A 42 -11.83 10.71 6.50
N TYR A 43 -12.60 11.35 7.34
CA TYR A 43 -12.26 11.50 8.77
C TYR A 43 -12.39 10.18 9.54
N GLY A 44 -13.23 9.22 9.08
CA GLY A 44 -13.46 7.95 9.75
C GLY A 44 -13.68 6.78 8.78
N PRO A 45 -13.72 5.54 9.30
CA PRO A 45 -13.83 4.31 8.53
C PRO A 45 -15.28 4.00 8.12
N GLY A 46 -15.86 4.82 7.25
CA GLY A 46 -17.23 4.63 6.75
C GLY A 46 -17.61 5.68 5.71
N LYS A 47 -18.62 5.36 4.90
CA LYS A 47 -19.16 6.29 3.89
C LYS A 47 -19.84 7.50 4.52
N ASN A 48 -20.35 7.36 5.73
CA ASN A 48 -21.07 8.42 6.48
C ASN A 48 -20.13 9.48 7.05
N TYR A 49 -18.82 9.19 7.15
CA TYR A 49 -17.87 10.19 7.60
C TYR A 49 -17.59 11.22 6.51
N PRO A 50 -17.45 12.50 6.88
CA PRO A 50 -17.16 13.58 5.92
C PRO A 50 -15.87 13.31 5.14
N VAL A 51 -15.82 13.81 3.90
CA VAL A 51 -14.63 13.77 3.06
C VAL A 51 -13.68 14.88 3.50
N LYS A 52 -12.45 14.52 3.84
CA LYS A 52 -11.37 15.42 4.23
C LYS A 52 -10.59 15.95 3.03
N LEU A 53 -10.35 15.06 2.05
CA LEU A 53 -9.59 15.33 0.84
C LEU A 53 -10.03 14.40 -0.28
N VAL A 54 -10.03 14.89 -1.51
CA VAL A 54 -10.26 14.09 -2.72
C VAL A 54 -8.97 14.00 -3.52
N PHE A 55 -8.47 12.78 -3.72
CA PHE A 55 -7.39 12.53 -4.67
C PHE A 55 -7.99 12.41 -6.08
N ILE A 56 -7.50 13.20 -7.01
CA ILE A 56 -7.93 13.20 -8.42
C ILE A 56 -6.87 12.57 -9.35
N LYS A 57 -5.81 11.99 -8.78
CA LYS A 57 -4.70 11.39 -9.52
C LYS A 57 -4.42 9.97 -9.02
N LYS A 58 -4.24 9.03 -9.95
CA LYS A 58 -3.79 7.66 -9.66
C LYS A 58 -2.32 7.64 -9.21
N GLN A 59 -1.94 6.54 -8.55
CA GLN A 59 -0.55 6.22 -8.22
C GLN A 59 0.11 7.17 -7.19
N ILE A 60 -0.70 7.93 -6.44
CA ILE A 60 -0.19 8.70 -5.29
C ILE A 60 0.19 7.69 -4.20
N PRO A 61 1.44 7.69 -3.71
CA PRO A 61 1.87 6.80 -2.65
C PRO A 61 1.29 7.22 -1.30
N LEU A 62 0.93 6.21 -0.51
CA LEU A 62 0.36 6.33 0.83
C LEU A 62 0.95 5.24 1.72
N ILE A 63 0.97 5.46 3.01
CA ILE A 63 1.37 4.47 4.01
C ILE A 63 0.12 4.08 4.79
N ILE A 64 -0.25 2.80 4.76
CA ILE A 64 -1.28 2.27 5.67
C ILE A 64 -0.64 2.15 7.05
N ILE A 65 -1.28 2.76 8.04
CA ILE A 65 -0.84 2.75 9.44
C ILE A 65 -1.81 1.99 10.35
N ASP A 66 -3.03 1.70 9.86
CA ASP A 66 -4.06 0.98 10.61
C ASP A 66 -5.17 0.51 9.67
N GLN A 67 -6.07 -0.37 10.14
CA GLN A 67 -7.22 -0.84 9.38
C GLN A 67 -8.44 -1.05 10.27
N PHE A 68 -9.59 -0.88 9.67
CA PHE A 68 -10.87 -1.27 10.23
C PHE A 68 -11.78 -1.78 9.12
N ASP A 69 -12.18 -3.03 9.17
CA ASP A 69 -12.98 -3.70 8.15
C ASP A 69 -12.43 -3.46 6.72
N HIS A 70 -13.21 -2.82 5.88
CA HIS A 70 -12.84 -2.48 4.50
C HIS A 70 -12.10 -1.14 4.36
N TRP A 71 -11.81 -0.46 5.45
CA TRP A 71 -11.15 0.83 5.47
C TRP A 71 -9.70 0.71 5.91
N ARG A 72 -8.88 1.56 5.34
CA ARG A 72 -7.45 1.67 5.66
C ARG A 72 -7.16 3.08 6.12
N LYS A 73 -6.61 3.20 7.33
CA LYS A 73 -6.09 4.45 7.85
C LYS A 73 -4.76 4.72 7.20
N VAL A 74 -4.65 5.81 6.51
CA VAL A 74 -3.46 6.13 5.70
C VAL A 74 -2.82 7.43 6.12
N LEU A 75 -1.50 7.45 6.02
CA LEU A 75 -0.67 8.65 6.11
C LEU A 75 -0.28 9.07 4.69
N THR A 76 -0.50 10.33 4.36
CA THR A 76 -0.13 10.91 3.07
C THR A 76 1.30 11.49 3.11
N THR A 77 1.88 11.77 1.94
CA THR A 77 3.18 12.46 1.82
C THR A 77 3.18 13.90 2.37
N LYS A 78 1.99 14.48 2.62
CA LYS A 78 1.81 15.78 3.27
C LYS A 78 1.45 15.67 4.76
N ASN A 79 1.77 14.54 5.39
CA ASN A 79 1.49 14.23 6.80
C ASN A 79 0.01 14.30 7.21
N MET A 80 -0.92 14.19 6.25
CA MET A 80 -2.34 14.09 6.56
C MET A 80 -2.73 12.64 6.83
N ILE A 81 -3.52 12.42 7.87
CA ILE A 81 -4.09 11.12 8.23
C ILE A 81 -5.59 11.11 7.92
N GLY A 82 -6.09 9.98 7.44
CA GLY A 82 -7.50 9.73 7.19
C GLY A 82 -7.75 8.31 6.71
N TRP A 83 -9.00 8.02 6.33
CA TRP A 83 -9.46 6.70 5.96
C TRP A 83 -9.83 6.62 4.47
N ILE A 84 -9.36 5.57 3.81
CA ILE A 84 -9.67 5.26 2.40
C ILE A 84 -10.20 3.83 2.33
N HIS A 85 -11.23 3.60 1.50
CA HIS A 85 -11.74 2.25 1.27
C HIS A 85 -10.72 1.40 0.50
N LYS A 86 -10.51 0.15 0.90
CA LYS A 86 -9.48 -0.75 0.33
C LYS A 86 -9.56 -0.92 -1.17
N SER A 87 -10.75 -0.85 -1.78
CA SER A 87 -10.93 -0.96 -3.24
C SER A 87 -10.28 0.17 -4.03
N GLN A 88 -10.02 1.32 -3.40
CA GLN A 88 -9.37 2.48 -4.00
C GLN A 88 -7.84 2.43 -3.91
N LEU A 89 -7.28 1.40 -3.27
CA LEU A 89 -5.86 1.20 -3.04
C LEU A 89 -5.30 0.04 -3.85
N THR A 90 -4.00 0.06 -4.09
CA THR A 90 -3.25 -1.03 -4.72
C THR A 90 -1.89 -1.19 -4.07
N MET A 91 -1.42 -2.44 -3.95
CA MET A 91 -0.08 -2.78 -3.48
C MET A 91 1.01 -2.51 -4.53
N LYS A 92 0.65 -2.08 -5.75
CA LYS A 92 1.64 -1.66 -6.75
C LYS A 92 2.36 -0.44 -6.24
N HIS A 93 3.61 -0.64 -5.81
CA HIS A 93 4.42 0.41 -5.22
C HIS A 93 4.78 1.46 -6.26
N ARG A 94 4.49 2.70 -5.93
CA ARG A 94 4.94 3.89 -6.63
C ARG A 94 5.60 4.79 -5.61
N SER A 95 6.62 5.49 -6.03
CA SER A 95 7.32 6.48 -5.21
C SER A 95 7.29 7.81 -5.93
N LEU A 96 7.22 8.89 -5.16
CA LEU A 96 7.35 10.25 -5.67
C LEU A 96 8.80 10.70 -5.51
N ILE A 97 9.32 11.38 -6.51
CA ILE A 97 10.52 12.18 -6.34
C ILE A 97 10.14 13.38 -5.47
N LEU A 98 10.73 13.46 -4.28
CA LEU A 98 10.44 14.55 -3.33
C LEU A 98 11.33 15.78 -3.55
N LYS A 99 12.56 15.56 -4.05
CA LYS A 99 13.51 16.62 -4.41
C LYS A 99 14.02 16.38 -5.81
N PRO A 100 14.12 17.42 -6.65
CA PRO A 100 14.71 17.29 -7.98
C PRO A 100 16.13 16.73 -7.92
N ASP A 101 16.43 15.74 -8.77
CA ASP A 101 17.78 15.16 -8.89
C ASP A 101 17.97 14.50 -10.25
N TYR A 102 19.21 14.14 -10.55
CA TYR A 102 19.57 13.44 -11.78
C TYR A 102 19.40 11.92 -11.64
N LEU A 103 18.74 11.32 -12.63
CA LEU A 103 18.83 9.90 -12.87
C LEU A 103 20.21 9.57 -13.44
N ARG A 104 20.92 8.61 -12.83
CA ARG A 104 22.27 8.21 -13.20
C ARG A 104 22.31 6.79 -13.76
N LYS A 105 23.31 6.51 -14.62
CA LYS A 105 23.47 5.18 -15.24
C LYS A 105 23.89 4.12 -14.22
N LYS A 106 24.75 4.49 -13.24
CA LYS A 106 25.24 3.62 -12.17
C LYS A 106 24.99 4.28 -10.81
N PRO A 107 24.98 3.52 -9.70
CA PRO A 107 24.71 4.03 -8.35
C PRO A 107 25.95 4.73 -7.75
N GLU A 108 26.47 5.76 -8.42
CA GLU A 108 27.62 6.56 -8.02
C GLU A 108 27.47 8.01 -8.50
N LEU A 109 27.99 8.97 -7.74
CA LEU A 109 27.85 10.40 -8.03
C LEU A 109 28.58 10.83 -9.31
N SER A 110 29.71 10.19 -9.64
CA SER A 110 30.50 10.41 -10.85
C SER A 110 29.86 9.87 -12.12
N SER A 111 28.83 8.99 -12.00
CA SER A 111 28.24 8.33 -13.16
C SER A 111 27.47 9.27 -14.06
N LYS A 112 27.46 8.93 -15.37
CA LYS A 112 26.75 9.67 -16.42
C LYS A 112 25.29 9.95 -16.00
N LYS A 113 24.90 11.23 -16.05
CA LYS A 113 23.52 11.71 -15.89
C LYS A 113 22.72 11.31 -17.13
N ILE A 114 21.57 10.64 -16.94
CA ILE A 114 20.70 10.17 -18.03
C ILE A 114 19.54 11.16 -18.25
N ALA A 115 18.93 11.62 -17.16
CA ALA A 115 17.78 12.52 -17.17
C ALA A 115 17.72 13.34 -15.89
N PHE A 116 17.09 14.49 -15.95
CA PHE A 116 16.73 15.28 -14.77
C PHE A 116 15.29 14.91 -14.35
N LEU A 117 15.10 14.62 -13.07
CA LEU A 117 13.83 14.27 -12.49
C LEU A 117 13.36 15.41 -11.61
N ASN A 118 12.28 16.06 -11.99
CA ASN A 118 11.61 17.04 -11.15
C ASN A 118 10.92 16.37 -9.95
N ASP A 119 10.53 17.16 -8.97
CA ASP A 119 9.65 16.73 -7.88
C ASP A 119 8.29 16.28 -8.40
N ASN A 120 7.55 15.56 -7.57
CA ASN A 120 6.22 15.02 -7.86
C ASN A 120 6.11 14.06 -9.08
N ILE A 121 7.26 13.59 -9.63
CA ILE A 121 7.28 12.54 -10.64
C ILE A 121 7.07 11.19 -9.97
N ASN A 122 6.10 10.42 -10.48
CA ASN A 122 5.88 9.05 -10.06
C ASN A 122 6.89 8.10 -10.72
N VAL A 123 7.59 7.34 -9.91
CA VAL A 123 8.55 6.32 -10.35
C VAL A 123 8.19 4.95 -9.77
N SER A 124 8.55 3.88 -10.45
CA SER A 124 8.51 2.54 -9.90
C SER A 124 9.88 2.19 -9.36
N VAL A 125 9.98 1.92 -8.07
CA VAL A 125 11.21 1.45 -7.44
C VAL A 125 11.30 -0.07 -7.63
N LEU A 126 12.39 -0.54 -8.22
CA LEU A 126 12.66 -1.95 -8.45
C LEU A 126 13.46 -2.56 -7.29
N LYS A 127 14.51 -1.88 -6.86
CA LYS A 127 15.41 -2.32 -5.78
C LYS A 127 16.15 -1.12 -5.21
N CYS A 128 16.35 -1.10 -3.89
CA CYS A 128 17.21 -0.14 -3.21
C CYS A 128 18.39 -0.84 -2.53
N LYS A 129 19.55 -0.17 -2.49
CA LYS A 129 20.72 -0.49 -1.68
C LYS A 129 21.15 0.80 -0.99
N VAL A 130 21.21 0.80 0.32
CA VAL A 130 21.59 1.92 1.19
C VAL A 130 21.10 3.29 0.69
N TYR A 131 21.85 3.97 -0.17
CA TYR A 131 21.56 5.33 -0.66
C TYR A 131 21.06 5.38 -2.11
N TRP A 132 20.99 4.25 -2.82
CA TRP A 132 20.66 4.19 -4.24
C TRP A 132 19.49 3.29 -4.53
N CYS A 133 18.54 3.76 -5.32
CA CYS A 133 17.42 2.96 -5.78
C CYS A 133 17.43 2.84 -7.30
N LYS A 134 17.32 1.60 -7.79
CA LYS A 134 17.02 1.34 -9.19
C LYS A 134 15.56 1.63 -9.44
N ILE A 135 15.26 2.54 -10.35
CA ILE A 135 13.92 2.97 -10.69
C ILE A 135 13.61 2.75 -12.16
N THR A 136 12.33 2.71 -12.49
CA THR A 136 11.83 2.79 -13.86
C THR A 136 10.80 3.89 -13.98
N LEU A 137 10.86 4.63 -15.08
CA LEU A 137 9.89 5.65 -15.45
C LEU A 137 8.84 4.98 -16.36
N LYS A 138 7.55 5.22 -16.12
CA LYS A 138 6.53 4.82 -17.06
C LYS A 138 6.67 5.70 -18.31
N LYS A 139 6.92 5.12 -19.48
CA LYS A 139 6.80 5.84 -20.76
C LYS A 139 5.39 6.45 -20.82
N ARG A 140 5.27 7.77 -20.90
CA ARG A 140 4.02 8.40 -21.34
C ARG A 140 3.88 8.01 -22.83
N ASN A 141 2.83 7.26 -23.14
CA ASN A 141 2.38 7.20 -24.52
C ASN A 141 1.90 8.63 -24.85
N PHE A 142 2.64 9.33 -25.69
CA PHE A 142 2.22 10.59 -26.31
C PHE A 142 1.11 10.25 -27.31
N GLN A 143 -0.10 9.99 -26.83
CA GLN A 143 -1.30 9.79 -27.64
C GLN A 143 -2.53 10.43 -27.00
N ASP A 144 -2.35 11.51 -26.27
CA ASP A 144 -3.48 12.31 -25.82
C ASP A 144 -3.22 13.78 -26.18
N GLY A 145 -3.73 14.16 -27.35
CA GLY A 145 -4.24 15.49 -27.62
C GLY A 145 -3.36 16.43 -28.42
N ILE A 146 -3.64 16.46 -29.67
CA ILE A 146 -3.85 17.71 -30.40
C ILE A 146 -5.34 18.04 -30.32
#